data_f64ca939ff4153e17ff12ef9dce51c1d
#
_entry.id   f64ca939ff4153e17ff12ef9dce51c1d
#
_cell.length_a   1.000
_cell.length_b   1.000
_cell.length_c   1.000
_cell.angle_alpha   90.00
_cell.angle_beta   90.00
_cell.angle_gamma   90.00
#
_symmetry.space_group_name_H-M   'P 1'
#
loop_
_entity.id
_entity.type
_entity.pdbx_description
1 polymer ?
#
loop_
_entity_poly.entity_id
_entity_poly.type
_entity_poly.pdbx_seq_one_letter_code
_entity_poly.pdbx_strand_id
1 'polypeptide(L)'
;MKVRTLLLAWAWCAAAPLALAQTPPAKPAAKPAKPAAAAPAANAGEGKTLSLGGTKASAAGGPLLTREELRGCLKDEESIRTRMASEEAARAPLDQEKAAIAADQQTLRAERAPIDALKKRADDFKAKIDVYSAKVEGWQKRVEVHNADTKGSGAAFERRKAELDKDREVIEKERVALEAERSSIASSNQEIVAAYNAKATALDSRVAAWNERNARWNESITALETERKAWLSNCADRRYREDDENAIRRGK
;
A
#
# COMPACT_ATOMS: atom_id res chain seq x y z
N MET A 1 -27.94 -1.64 49.60
CA MET A 1 -26.67 -1.44 48.89
C MET A 1 -26.98 -0.95 47.46
N LYS A 2 -26.52 0.28 47.15
CA LYS A 2 -26.81 0.93 45.86
C LYS A 2 -25.89 0.35 44.78
N VAL A 3 -26.45 -0.41 43.81
CA VAL A 3 -25.71 -0.88 42.63
C VAL A 3 -25.54 0.32 41.67
N ARG A 4 -24.31 0.79 41.51
CA ARG A 4 -23.92 1.81 40.52
C ARG A 4 -23.86 1.14 39.16
N THR A 5 -24.80 1.49 38.29
CA THR A 5 -24.79 1.13 36.86
C THR A 5 -23.69 1.90 36.15
N LEU A 6 -22.58 1.25 35.83
CA LEU A 6 -21.52 1.78 34.95
C LEU A 6 -21.94 1.54 33.49
N LEU A 7 -22.51 2.56 32.88
CA LEU A 7 -22.71 2.65 31.43
C LEU A 7 -21.36 2.98 30.79
N LEU A 8 -20.68 1.98 30.22
CA LEU A 8 -19.52 2.17 29.34
C LEU A 8 -20.01 2.52 27.95
N ALA A 9 -19.85 3.77 27.57
CA ALA A 9 -20.09 4.28 26.22
C ALA A 9 -19.05 3.67 25.25
N TRP A 10 -19.53 2.92 24.30
CA TRP A 10 -18.75 2.44 23.16
C TRP A 10 -18.69 3.55 22.10
N ALA A 11 -17.54 4.17 21.95
CA ALA A 11 -17.28 5.07 20.83
C ALA A 11 -17.06 4.23 19.55
N TRP A 12 -18.00 4.28 18.64
CA TRP A 12 -17.88 3.77 17.27
C TRP A 12 -16.97 4.76 16.49
N CYS A 13 -15.76 4.34 16.16
CA CYS A 13 -14.98 5.01 15.13
C CYS A 13 -15.59 4.68 13.77
N ALA A 14 -16.27 5.66 13.18
CA ALA A 14 -16.75 5.60 11.81
C ALA A 14 -15.56 5.62 10.85
N ALA A 15 -15.43 4.56 10.06
CA ALA A 15 -14.51 4.51 8.92
C ALA A 15 -14.98 5.48 7.83
N ALA A 16 -14.21 6.50 7.55
CA ALA A 16 -14.43 7.40 6.42
C ALA A 16 -14.04 6.68 5.11
N PRO A 17 -14.83 6.81 4.02
CA PRO A 17 -14.47 6.28 2.73
C PRO A 17 -13.37 7.15 2.09
N LEU A 18 -12.28 6.51 1.66
CA LEU A 18 -11.24 7.11 0.82
C LEU A 18 -11.84 7.52 -0.52
N ALA A 19 -12.05 8.81 -0.70
CA ALA A 19 -12.37 9.40 -1.98
C ALA A 19 -11.11 9.40 -2.86
N LEU A 20 -11.16 8.67 -3.98
CA LEU A 20 -10.19 8.72 -5.06
C LEU A 20 -10.25 10.11 -5.72
N ALA A 21 -9.29 10.96 -5.42
CA ALA A 21 -9.10 12.22 -6.10
C ALA A 21 -8.60 11.98 -7.52
N GLN A 22 -9.45 12.21 -8.51
CA GLN A 22 -9.09 12.28 -9.93
C GLN A 22 -8.37 13.60 -10.18
N THR A 23 -7.13 13.53 -10.64
CA THR A 23 -6.36 14.69 -11.12
C THR A 23 -6.90 15.14 -12.48
N PRO A 24 -7.09 16.46 -12.70
CA PRO A 24 -7.51 17.00 -14.00
C PRO A 24 -6.35 17.00 -15.01
N PRO A 25 -6.64 16.90 -16.33
CA PRO A 25 -5.64 16.85 -17.38
C PRO A 25 -4.92 18.19 -17.56
N ALA A 26 -3.61 18.13 -17.70
CA ALA A 26 -2.74 19.28 -17.94
C ALA A 26 -2.99 19.91 -19.32
N LYS A 27 -3.02 21.23 -19.34
CA LYS A 27 -3.19 22.10 -20.50
C LYS A 27 -1.94 22.07 -21.41
N PRO A 28 -2.07 22.05 -22.74
CA PRO A 28 -0.90 21.97 -23.62
C PRO A 28 -0.09 23.26 -23.63
N ALA A 29 1.21 23.13 -23.49
CA ALA A 29 2.19 24.21 -23.50
C ALA A 29 2.46 24.70 -24.93
N ALA A 30 2.82 25.98 -25.03
CA ALA A 30 2.99 26.76 -26.24
C ALA A 30 4.15 26.29 -27.12
N LYS A 31 4.02 26.50 -28.45
CA LYS A 31 5.04 26.25 -29.50
C LYS A 31 6.32 27.03 -29.24
N PRO A 32 7.51 26.40 -29.36
CA PRO A 32 8.77 27.12 -29.38
C PRO A 32 9.02 27.78 -30.76
N ALA A 33 9.61 28.95 -30.70
CA ALA A 33 9.97 29.79 -31.85
C ALA A 33 11.10 29.15 -32.67
N LYS A 34 11.01 29.37 -33.98
CA LYS A 34 11.94 28.89 -35.02
C LYS A 34 13.30 29.61 -34.88
N PRO A 35 14.43 28.90 -34.79
CA PRO A 35 15.78 29.55 -34.87
C PRO A 35 16.10 29.96 -36.29
N ALA A 36 16.73 31.09 -36.40
CA ALA A 36 17.20 31.69 -37.67
C ALA A 36 18.31 30.82 -38.30
N ALA A 37 18.23 30.71 -39.63
CA ALA A 37 19.20 29.98 -40.45
C ALA A 37 20.56 30.70 -40.46
N ALA A 38 21.60 30.02 -40.00
CA ALA A 38 22.99 30.41 -40.26
C ALA A 38 23.45 29.82 -41.61
N ALA A 39 24.11 30.64 -42.41
CA ALA A 39 24.57 30.30 -43.76
C ALA A 39 25.66 29.20 -43.76
N PRO A 40 25.77 28.40 -44.83
CA PRO A 40 26.68 27.26 -44.88
C PRO A 40 28.11 27.71 -45.23
N ALA A 41 29.08 27.36 -44.40
CA ALA A 41 30.49 27.37 -44.79
C ALA A 41 30.77 26.12 -45.60
N ALA A 42 31.03 26.32 -46.89
CA ALA A 42 31.51 25.27 -47.77
C ALA A 42 32.98 24.94 -47.46
N ASN A 43 33.25 23.71 -47.07
CA ASN A 43 34.59 23.11 -47.15
C ASN A 43 34.49 21.73 -47.80
N ALA A 44 34.84 21.69 -49.09
CA ALA A 44 35.01 20.49 -49.87
C ALA A 44 36.32 19.81 -49.49
N GLY A 45 36.25 18.70 -48.78
CA GLY A 45 37.32 17.72 -48.60
C GLY A 45 36.68 16.36 -48.87
N GLU A 46 37.23 15.64 -49.86
CA GLU A 46 36.82 14.28 -50.23
C GLU A 46 37.17 13.28 -49.12
N GLY A 47 36.39 13.21 -48.08
CA GLY A 47 36.45 12.15 -47.07
C GLY A 47 35.21 11.26 -47.15
N LYS A 48 35.39 9.96 -46.86
CA LYS A 48 34.26 9.01 -46.79
C LYS A 48 33.22 9.50 -45.80
N THR A 49 31.98 9.60 -46.24
CA THR A 49 30.87 10.06 -45.43
C THR A 49 30.06 8.86 -44.93
N LEU A 50 29.74 8.88 -43.64
CA LEU A 50 28.91 7.91 -42.93
C LEU A 50 27.63 8.58 -42.44
N SER A 51 26.64 7.81 -42.00
CA SER A 51 25.43 8.31 -41.35
C SER A 51 25.32 7.76 -39.95
N LEU A 52 24.87 8.57 -38.99
CA LEU A 52 24.53 8.14 -37.65
C LEU A 52 23.25 7.28 -37.73
N GLY A 53 23.23 6.11 -37.03
CA GLY A 53 22.06 5.24 -36.94
C GLY A 53 22.02 4.06 -37.89
N GLY A 54 23.02 3.90 -38.82
CA GLY A 54 23.22 2.64 -39.57
C GLY A 54 22.16 2.25 -40.59
N THR A 55 21.13 3.04 -40.83
CA THR A 55 20.24 2.86 -41.97
C THR A 55 20.95 3.34 -43.21
N LYS A 56 20.97 2.52 -44.27
CA LYS A 56 21.63 2.78 -45.56
C LYS A 56 21.46 4.23 -45.90
N ALA A 57 22.59 4.91 -46.15
CA ALA A 57 22.65 6.31 -46.53
C ALA A 57 21.44 6.72 -47.36
N SER A 58 20.48 7.40 -46.72
CA SER A 58 19.41 8.03 -47.45
C SER A 58 20.07 9.03 -48.38
N ALA A 59 19.81 8.94 -49.69
CA ALA A 59 20.32 9.86 -50.70
C ALA A 59 19.78 11.30 -50.56
N ALA A 60 19.13 11.62 -49.45
CA ALA A 60 18.68 12.94 -49.07
C ALA A 60 19.86 13.76 -48.59
N GLY A 61 20.42 14.59 -49.44
CA GLY A 61 21.54 15.49 -49.23
C GLY A 61 21.25 16.59 -48.20
N GLY A 62 21.15 16.21 -46.91
CA GLY A 62 21.21 17.18 -45.83
C GLY A 62 22.64 17.71 -45.61
N PRO A 63 22.81 18.89 -44.95
CA PRO A 63 24.12 19.41 -44.60
C PRO A 63 24.88 18.40 -43.72
N LEU A 64 26.18 18.25 -43.98
CA LEU A 64 27.07 17.44 -43.14
C LEU A 64 27.13 18.00 -41.72
N LEU A 65 27.15 17.12 -40.73
CA LEU A 65 27.46 17.51 -39.36
C LEU A 65 28.87 18.09 -39.26
N THR A 66 29.01 19.16 -38.56
CA THR A 66 30.31 19.65 -38.11
C THR A 66 30.88 18.70 -37.05
N ARG A 67 32.18 18.76 -36.80
CA ARG A 67 32.83 17.94 -35.77
C ARG A 67 32.18 18.16 -34.37
N GLU A 68 31.82 19.40 -34.06
CA GLU A 68 31.17 19.70 -32.76
C GLU A 68 29.76 19.15 -32.66
N GLU A 69 28.96 19.28 -33.70
CA GLU A 69 27.60 18.67 -33.76
C GLU A 69 27.70 17.15 -33.68
N LEU A 70 28.64 16.52 -34.39
CA LEU A 70 28.87 15.08 -34.34
C LEU A 70 29.26 14.64 -32.92
N ARG A 71 30.16 15.38 -32.24
CA ARG A 71 30.55 15.10 -30.86
C ARG A 71 29.37 15.18 -29.93
N GLY A 72 28.50 16.17 -30.08
CA GLY A 72 27.23 16.30 -29.33
C GLY A 72 26.33 15.10 -29.55
N CYS A 73 26.07 14.75 -30.80
CA CYS A 73 25.21 13.61 -31.17
C CYS A 73 25.71 12.28 -30.61
N LEU A 74 27.02 12.02 -30.68
CA LEU A 74 27.60 10.78 -30.14
C LEU A 74 27.53 10.72 -28.61
N LYS A 75 27.76 11.85 -27.94
CA LYS A 75 27.62 11.95 -26.48
C LYS A 75 26.19 11.73 -26.02
N ASP A 76 25.24 12.33 -26.73
CA ASP A 76 23.82 12.21 -26.39
C ASP A 76 23.33 10.77 -26.64
N GLU A 77 23.77 10.11 -27.73
CA GLU A 77 23.49 8.70 -27.99
C GLU A 77 23.99 7.80 -26.87
N GLU A 78 25.23 7.97 -26.45
CA GLU A 78 25.81 7.19 -25.34
C GLU A 78 25.11 7.43 -24.03
N SER A 79 24.76 8.69 -23.73
CA SER A 79 23.98 9.06 -22.53
C SER A 79 22.61 8.41 -22.54
N ILE A 80 21.86 8.52 -23.63
CA ILE A 80 20.53 7.92 -23.78
C ILE A 80 20.63 6.40 -23.65
N ARG A 81 21.59 5.75 -24.31
CA ARG A 81 21.79 4.30 -24.25
C ARG A 81 22.09 3.82 -22.84
N THR A 82 22.99 4.49 -22.14
CA THR A 82 23.36 4.14 -20.76
C THR A 82 22.18 4.30 -19.80
N ARG A 83 21.45 5.39 -19.93
CA ARG A 83 20.26 5.64 -19.08
C ARG A 83 19.14 4.67 -19.38
N MET A 84 18.88 4.33 -20.65
CA MET A 84 17.89 3.30 -21.01
C MET A 84 18.23 1.95 -20.37
N ALA A 85 19.49 1.52 -20.42
CA ALA A 85 19.92 0.27 -19.79
C ALA A 85 19.75 0.32 -18.26
N SER A 86 20.01 1.46 -17.64
CA SER A 86 19.78 1.67 -16.19
C SER A 86 18.29 1.58 -15.82
N GLU A 87 17.43 2.21 -16.62
CA GLU A 87 15.98 2.19 -16.36
C GLU A 87 15.38 0.80 -16.60
N GLU A 88 15.89 0.07 -17.60
CA GLU A 88 15.49 -1.32 -17.83
C GLU A 88 15.88 -2.22 -16.64
N ALA A 89 17.09 -2.03 -16.10
CA ALA A 89 17.53 -2.75 -14.91
C ALA A 89 16.72 -2.38 -13.66
N ALA A 90 16.25 -1.12 -13.55
CA ALA A 90 15.43 -0.65 -12.44
C ALA A 90 14.00 -1.22 -12.47
N ARG A 91 13.51 -1.68 -13.62
CA ARG A 91 12.15 -2.21 -13.79
C ARG A 91 11.93 -3.52 -13.04
N ALA A 92 12.87 -4.46 -13.15
CA ALA A 92 12.72 -5.79 -12.57
C ALA A 92 12.47 -5.77 -11.04
N PRO A 93 13.22 -5.01 -10.21
CA PRO A 93 12.93 -4.90 -8.79
C PRO A 93 11.59 -4.22 -8.49
N LEU A 94 11.12 -3.27 -9.31
CA LEU A 94 9.80 -2.67 -9.14
C LEU A 94 8.67 -3.69 -9.41
N ASP A 95 8.81 -4.52 -10.43
CA ASP A 95 7.84 -5.56 -10.76
C ASP A 95 7.83 -6.67 -9.69
N GLN A 96 9.00 -7.06 -9.16
CA GLN A 96 9.11 -8.02 -8.05
C GLN A 96 8.44 -7.48 -6.78
N GLU A 97 8.67 -6.22 -6.45
CA GLU A 97 8.05 -5.62 -5.28
C GLU A 97 6.54 -5.48 -5.42
N LYS A 98 6.04 -5.14 -6.61
CA LYS A 98 4.60 -5.14 -6.92
C LYS A 98 3.99 -6.51 -6.67
N ALA A 99 4.64 -7.58 -7.09
CA ALA A 99 4.18 -8.94 -6.86
C ALA A 99 4.19 -9.30 -5.36
N ALA A 100 5.22 -8.89 -4.63
CA ALA A 100 5.31 -9.09 -3.18
C ALA A 100 4.20 -8.33 -2.43
N ILE A 101 3.94 -7.08 -2.81
CA ILE A 101 2.82 -6.28 -2.25
C ILE A 101 1.48 -6.98 -2.51
N ALA A 102 1.25 -7.51 -3.70
CA ALA A 102 0.01 -8.22 -4.02
C ALA A 102 -0.14 -9.51 -3.18
N ALA A 103 0.94 -10.26 -2.95
CA ALA A 103 0.95 -11.43 -2.07
C ALA A 103 0.65 -11.05 -0.61
N ASP A 104 1.28 -9.98 -0.10
CA ASP A 104 1.02 -9.48 1.26
C ASP A 104 -0.42 -9.00 1.43
N GLN A 105 -1.01 -8.35 0.43
CA GLN A 105 -2.43 -7.97 0.44
C GLN A 105 -3.35 -9.20 0.53
N GLN A 106 -3.02 -10.27 -0.20
CA GLN A 106 -3.78 -11.52 -0.14
C GLN A 106 -3.65 -12.18 1.24
N THR A 107 -2.45 -12.21 1.81
CA THR A 107 -2.20 -12.72 3.16
C THR A 107 -2.98 -11.93 4.20
N LEU A 108 -2.94 -10.59 4.13
CA LEU A 108 -3.66 -9.73 5.06
C LEU A 108 -5.18 -9.93 4.97
N ARG A 109 -5.72 -10.17 3.77
CA ARG A 109 -7.15 -10.52 3.60
C ARG A 109 -7.49 -11.86 4.28
N ALA A 110 -6.63 -12.87 4.16
CA ALA A 110 -6.82 -14.15 4.83
C ALA A 110 -6.74 -14.04 6.36
N GLU A 111 -5.87 -13.18 6.88
CA GLU A 111 -5.74 -12.89 8.31
C GLU A 111 -6.93 -12.13 8.91
N ARG A 112 -7.89 -11.72 8.11
CA ARG A 112 -9.14 -11.14 8.61
C ARG A 112 -10.05 -12.18 9.27
N ALA A 113 -9.98 -13.46 8.87
CA ALA A 113 -10.82 -14.52 9.42
C ALA A 113 -10.67 -14.69 10.96
N PRO A 114 -9.47 -14.64 11.58
CA PRO A 114 -9.34 -14.62 13.03
C PRO A 114 -10.06 -13.44 13.70
N ILE A 115 -10.09 -12.26 13.08
CA ILE A 115 -10.80 -11.07 13.61
C ILE A 115 -12.31 -11.30 13.59
N ASP A 116 -12.85 -11.88 12.51
CA ASP A 116 -14.26 -12.24 12.41
C ASP A 116 -14.63 -13.32 13.45
N ALA A 117 -13.73 -14.28 13.73
CA ALA A 117 -13.90 -15.26 14.80
C ALA A 117 -13.92 -14.62 16.19
N LEU A 118 -13.16 -13.55 16.44
CA LEU A 118 -13.20 -12.81 17.69
C LEU A 118 -14.57 -12.14 17.91
N LYS A 119 -15.15 -11.58 16.87
CA LYS A 119 -16.51 -11.01 16.94
C LYS A 119 -17.51 -12.06 17.36
N LYS A 120 -17.46 -13.24 16.72
CA LYS A 120 -18.35 -14.35 17.10
C LYS A 120 -18.16 -14.77 18.56
N ARG A 121 -16.91 -14.89 19.05
CA ARG A 121 -16.64 -15.19 20.47
C ARG A 121 -17.22 -14.15 21.41
N ALA A 122 -17.15 -12.86 21.05
CA ALA A 122 -17.74 -11.78 21.84
C ALA A 122 -19.27 -11.87 21.88
N ASP A 123 -19.91 -12.19 20.76
CA ASP A 123 -21.35 -12.38 20.68
C ASP A 123 -21.81 -13.63 21.50
N ASP A 124 -21.07 -14.74 21.39
CA ASP A 124 -21.31 -15.96 22.18
C ASP A 124 -21.16 -15.69 23.70
N PHE A 125 -20.12 -14.90 24.06
CA PHE A 125 -19.90 -14.49 25.46
C PHE A 125 -21.05 -13.60 25.99
N LYS A 126 -21.51 -12.66 25.17
CA LYS A 126 -22.67 -11.82 25.51
C LYS A 126 -23.90 -12.70 25.81
N ALA A 127 -24.17 -13.67 24.96
CA ALA A 127 -25.30 -14.61 25.20
C ALA A 127 -25.16 -15.37 26.55
N LYS A 128 -23.92 -15.78 26.91
CA LYS A 128 -23.66 -16.40 28.23
C LYS A 128 -23.93 -15.44 29.38
N ILE A 129 -23.54 -14.17 29.26
CA ILE A 129 -23.83 -13.13 30.27
C ILE A 129 -25.32 -12.92 30.42
N ASP A 130 -26.11 -12.90 29.33
CA ASP A 130 -27.57 -12.74 29.38
C ASP A 130 -28.22 -13.93 30.13
N VAL A 131 -27.79 -15.17 29.87
CA VAL A 131 -28.23 -16.37 30.57
C VAL A 131 -27.89 -16.33 32.07
N TYR A 132 -26.65 -15.95 32.40
CA TYR A 132 -26.18 -15.78 33.77
C TYR A 132 -26.99 -14.72 34.50
N SER A 133 -27.26 -13.57 33.89
CA SER A 133 -28.03 -12.49 34.48
C SER A 133 -29.47 -12.97 34.81
N ALA A 134 -30.12 -13.68 33.90
CA ALA A 134 -31.46 -14.26 34.15
C ALA A 134 -31.43 -15.27 35.30
N LYS A 135 -30.38 -16.09 35.41
CA LYS A 135 -30.21 -17.04 36.52
C LYS A 135 -30.08 -16.33 37.87
N VAL A 136 -29.25 -15.27 37.91
CA VAL A 136 -29.07 -14.43 39.12
C VAL A 136 -30.39 -13.78 39.55
N GLU A 137 -31.13 -13.19 38.58
CA GLU A 137 -32.44 -12.58 38.87
C GLU A 137 -33.44 -13.60 39.40
N GLY A 138 -33.47 -14.78 38.79
CA GLY A 138 -34.33 -15.86 39.26
C GLY A 138 -33.97 -16.34 40.67
N TRP A 139 -32.69 -16.44 40.99
CA TRP A 139 -32.23 -16.77 42.33
C TRP A 139 -32.59 -15.67 43.35
N GLN A 140 -32.37 -14.40 43.02
CA GLN A 140 -32.70 -13.25 43.88
C GLN A 140 -34.17 -13.23 44.23
N LYS A 141 -35.07 -13.41 43.26
CA LYS A 141 -36.51 -13.50 43.50
C LYS A 141 -36.87 -14.63 44.48
N ARG A 142 -36.24 -15.81 44.35
CA ARG A 142 -36.44 -16.92 45.27
C ARG A 142 -35.93 -16.63 46.67
N VAL A 143 -34.79 -15.94 46.80
CA VAL A 143 -34.26 -15.47 48.09
C VAL A 143 -35.23 -14.48 48.73
N GLU A 144 -35.78 -13.53 47.98
CA GLU A 144 -36.74 -12.56 48.47
C GLU A 144 -38.02 -13.27 49.02
N VAL A 145 -38.56 -14.24 48.28
CA VAL A 145 -39.71 -15.04 48.73
C VAL A 145 -39.39 -15.85 50.00
N HIS A 146 -38.20 -16.47 50.06
CA HIS A 146 -37.75 -17.20 51.24
C HIS A 146 -37.61 -16.32 52.47
N ASN A 147 -37.03 -15.13 52.30
CA ASN A 147 -36.83 -14.15 53.40
C ASN A 147 -38.15 -13.51 53.86
N ALA A 148 -39.15 -13.38 52.98
CA ALA A 148 -40.47 -12.86 53.34
C ALA A 148 -41.33 -13.89 54.14
N ASP A 149 -40.96 -15.16 54.13
CA ASP A 149 -41.63 -16.20 54.90
C ASP A 149 -41.26 -16.15 56.38
N THR A 150 -41.76 -15.12 57.08
CA THR A 150 -41.44 -14.85 58.50
C THR A 150 -41.92 -15.93 59.48
N LYS A 151 -42.81 -16.84 59.03
CA LYS A 151 -43.29 -17.96 59.80
C LYS A 151 -42.72 -19.32 59.37
N GLY A 152 -41.80 -19.24 58.42
CA GLY A 152 -41.12 -20.43 57.87
C GLY A 152 -40.29 -21.16 58.93
N SER A 153 -40.69 -22.40 59.24
CA SER A 153 -39.94 -23.28 60.11
C SER A 153 -40.12 -24.72 59.65
N GLY A 154 -39.21 -25.57 60.09
CA GLY A 154 -39.32 -27.00 59.82
C GLY A 154 -38.58 -27.46 58.55
N ALA A 155 -38.67 -28.75 58.28
CA ALA A 155 -37.86 -29.42 57.28
C ALA A 155 -38.01 -28.89 55.84
N ALA A 156 -39.17 -28.27 55.49
CA ALA A 156 -39.38 -27.69 54.16
C ALA A 156 -38.69 -26.34 54.00
N PHE A 157 -38.64 -25.52 55.04
CA PHE A 157 -37.90 -24.25 55.04
C PHE A 157 -36.40 -24.48 54.94
N GLU A 158 -35.85 -25.40 55.73
CA GLU A 158 -34.45 -25.74 55.70
C GLU A 158 -34.02 -26.34 54.33
N ARG A 159 -34.88 -27.14 53.70
CA ARG A 159 -34.61 -27.66 52.33
C ARG A 159 -34.55 -26.53 51.32
N ARG A 160 -35.49 -25.58 51.32
CA ARG A 160 -35.43 -24.41 50.41
C ARG A 160 -34.18 -23.59 50.63
N LYS A 161 -33.77 -23.35 51.90
CA LYS A 161 -32.52 -22.67 52.21
C LYS A 161 -31.28 -23.40 51.64
N ALA A 162 -31.20 -24.72 51.84
CA ALA A 162 -30.09 -25.51 51.33
C ALA A 162 -30.03 -25.51 49.78
N GLU A 163 -31.19 -25.46 49.09
CA GLU A 163 -31.24 -25.30 47.62
C GLU A 163 -30.76 -23.92 47.21
N LEU A 164 -31.15 -22.84 47.86
CA LEU A 164 -30.68 -21.49 47.59
C LEU A 164 -29.20 -21.32 47.84
N ASP A 165 -28.63 -21.97 48.86
CA ASP A 165 -27.19 -21.96 49.14
C ASP A 165 -26.43 -22.73 48.06
N LYS A 166 -26.92 -23.88 47.59
CA LYS A 166 -26.33 -24.59 46.45
C LYS A 166 -26.33 -23.76 45.16
N ASP A 167 -27.48 -23.13 44.84
CA ASP A 167 -27.63 -22.30 43.68
C ASP A 167 -26.67 -21.09 43.73
N ARG A 168 -26.46 -20.50 44.93
CA ARG A 168 -25.50 -19.44 45.16
C ARG A 168 -24.06 -19.90 44.81
N GLU A 169 -23.67 -21.10 45.26
CA GLU A 169 -22.34 -21.68 44.93
C GLU A 169 -22.17 -21.86 43.43
N VAL A 170 -23.21 -22.37 42.74
CA VAL A 170 -23.19 -22.52 41.28
C VAL A 170 -23.03 -21.17 40.58
N ILE A 171 -23.82 -20.17 40.98
CA ILE A 171 -23.77 -18.80 40.45
C ILE A 171 -22.37 -18.19 40.67
N GLU A 172 -21.79 -18.38 41.84
CA GLU A 172 -20.45 -17.82 42.14
C GLU A 172 -19.34 -18.49 41.29
N LYS A 173 -19.40 -19.81 41.11
CA LYS A 173 -18.46 -20.53 40.23
C LYS A 173 -18.60 -20.06 38.76
N GLU A 174 -19.86 -19.87 38.31
CA GLU A 174 -20.12 -19.40 36.95
C GLU A 174 -19.65 -17.95 36.76
N ARG A 175 -19.80 -17.09 37.78
CA ARG A 175 -19.26 -15.72 37.78
C ARG A 175 -17.75 -15.70 37.56
N VAL A 176 -17.02 -16.52 38.33
CA VAL A 176 -15.56 -16.63 38.23
C VAL A 176 -15.13 -17.14 36.86
N ALA A 177 -15.83 -18.14 36.32
CA ALA A 177 -15.55 -18.65 34.97
C ALA A 177 -15.79 -17.62 33.89
N LEU A 178 -16.90 -16.87 33.97
CA LEU A 178 -17.19 -15.77 33.01
C LEU A 178 -16.18 -14.62 33.10
N GLU A 179 -15.69 -14.30 34.29
CA GLU A 179 -14.65 -13.28 34.47
C GLU A 179 -13.32 -13.70 33.85
N ALA A 180 -12.93 -14.98 34.03
CA ALA A 180 -11.75 -15.54 33.38
C ALA A 180 -11.89 -15.59 31.83
N GLU A 181 -13.08 -15.98 31.33
CA GLU A 181 -13.36 -15.98 29.90
C GLU A 181 -13.32 -14.55 29.31
N ARG A 182 -13.90 -13.56 30.01
CA ARG A 182 -13.83 -12.15 29.63
C ARG A 182 -12.39 -11.67 29.47
N SER A 183 -11.54 -11.98 30.47
CA SER A 183 -10.15 -11.57 30.46
C SER A 183 -9.38 -12.22 29.29
N SER A 184 -9.63 -13.50 29.04
CA SER A 184 -9.05 -14.22 27.89
C SER A 184 -9.49 -13.62 26.54
N ILE A 185 -10.77 -13.29 26.40
CA ILE A 185 -11.27 -12.63 25.17
C ILE A 185 -10.62 -11.26 24.99
N ALA A 186 -10.52 -10.46 26.05
CA ALA A 186 -9.96 -9.12 25.99
C ALA A 186 -8.49 -9.13 25.56
N SER A 187 -7.64 -10.00 26.16
CA SER A 187 -6.23 -10.12 25.81
C SER A 187 -6.03 -10.64 24.38
N SER A 188 -6.75 -11.70 23.99
CA SER A 188 -6.67 -12.24 22.62
C SER A 188 -7.11 -11.22 21.57
N ASN A 189 -8.15 -10.44 21.82
CA ASN A 189 -8.61 -9.40 20.92
C ASN A 189 -7.53 -8.32 20.73
N GLN A 190 -6.93 -7.85 21.83
CA GLN A 190 -5.91 -6.83 21.76
C GLN A 190 -4.71 -7.28 20.95
N GLU A 191 -4.21 -8.49 21.17
CA GLU A 191 -3.04 -9.03 20.46
C GLU A 191 -3.32 -9.21 18.96
N ILE A 192 -4.43 -9.87 18.61
CA ILE A 192 -4.76 -10.17 17.20
C ILE A 192 -5.02 -8.89 16.42
N VAL A 193 -5.78 -7.95 16.98
CA VAL A 193 -6.09 -6.68 16.31
C VAL A 193 -4.84 -5.81 16.19
N ALA A 194 -3.99 -5.76 17.22
CA ALA A 194 -2.74 -5.01 17.17
C ALA A 194 -1.78 -5.58 16.09
N ALA A 195 -1.63 -6.89 16.02
CA ALA A 195 -0.80 -7.57 15.02
C ALA A 195 -1.32 -7.30 13.59
N TYR A 196 -2.63 -7.41 13.37
CA TYR A 196 -3.25 -7.11 12.08
C TYR A 196 -3.03 -5.66 11.67
N ASN A 197 -3.28 -4.70 12.56
CA ASN A 197 -3.11 -3.27 12.29
C ASN A 197 -1.64 -2.92 12.00
N ALA A 198 -0.69 -3.52 12.70
CA ALA A 198 0.73 -3.32 12.43
C ALA A 198 1.11 -3.79 11.02
N LYS A 199 0.63 -4.96 10.59
CA LYS A 199 0.84 -5.48 9.23
C LYS A 199 0.17 -4.60 8.18
N ALA A 200 -1.06 -4.15 8.41
CA ALA A 200 -1.77 -3.25 7.52
C ALA A 200 -1.01 -1.93 7.31
N THR A 201 -0.56 -1.30 8.40
CA THR A 201 0.21 -0.06 8.35
C THR A 201 1.56 -0.25 7.62
N ALA A 202 2.25 -1.37 7.86
CA ALA A 202 3.49 -1.68 7.17
C ALA A 202 3.26 -1.88 5.66
N LEU A 203 2.19 -2.55 5.27
CA LEU A 203 1.80 -2.75 3.88
C LEU A 203 1.45 -1.43 3.20
N ASP A 204 0.67 -0.56 3.84
CA ASP A 204 0.32 0.77 3.32
C ASP A 204 1.57 1.62 3.07
N SER A 205 2.53 1.59 3.99
CA SER A 205 3.81 2.29 3.85
C SER A 205 4.63 1.76 2.66
N ARG A 206 4.66 0.44 2.45
CA ARG A 206 5.33 -0.18 1.30
C ARG A 206 4.65 0.18 -0.02
N VAL A 207 3.32 0.18 -0.06
CA VAL A 207 2.54 0.59 -1.24
C VAL A 207 2.83 2.04 -1.59
N ALA A 208 2.85 2.95 -0.61
CA ALA A 208 3.17 4.36 -0.82
C ALA A 208 4.59 4.54 -1.39
N ALA A 209 5.59 3.88 -0.80
CA ALA A 209 6.97 3.94 -1.26
C ALA A 209 7.15 3.33 -2.66
N TRP A 210 6.44 2.24 -2.98
CA TRP A 210 6.44 1.66 -4.32
C TRP A 210 5.82 2.61 -5.35
N ASN A 211 4.66 3.21 -5.04
CA ASN A 211 3.98 4.17 -5.92
C ASN A 211 4.91 5.36 -6.26
N GLU A 212 5.62 5.90 -5.27
CA GLU A 212 6.55 7.01 -5.48
C GLU A 212 7.71 6.61 -6.40
N ARG A 213 8.32 5.43 -6.19
CA ARG A 213 9.41 4.94 -7.05
C ARG A 213 8.93 4.65 -8.46
N ASN A 214 7.76 4.05 -8.60
CA ASN A 214 7.15 3.75 -9.90
C ASN A 214 6.79 5.03 -10.66
N ALA A 215 6.30 6.07 -9.98
CA ALA A 215 6.03 7.36 -10.58
C ALA A 215 7.33 8.00 -11.11
N ARG A 216 8.40 8.03 -10.31
CA ARG A 216 9.73 8.53 -10.73
C ARG A 216 10.30 7.76 -11.92
N TRP A 217 10.15 6.44 -11.93
CA TRP A 217 10.57 5.61 -13.04
C TRP A 217 9.80 5.95 -14.32
N ASN A 218 8.47 6.12 -14.26
CA ASN A 218 7.65 6.52 -15.41
C ASN A 218 8.04 7.91 -15.94
N GLU A 219 8.33 8.87 -15.06
CA GLU A 219 8.81 10.20 -15.44
C GLU A 219 10.16 10.12 -16.16
N SER A 220 11.08 9.32 -15.64
CA SER A 220 12.41 9.09 -16.26
C SER A 220 12.28 8.47 -17.65
N ILE A 221 11.45 7.45 -17.82
CA ILE A 221 11.19 6.83 -19.12
C ILE A 221 10.60 7.85 -20.11
N THR A 222 9.63 8.65 -19.69
CA THR A 222 9.00 9.67 -20.54
C THR A 222 10.02 10.73 -20.97
N ALA A 223 10.89 11.16 -20.07
CA ALA A 223 11.98 12.10 -20.38
C ALA A 223 12.96 11.50 -21.39
N LEU A 224 13.39 10.24 -21.16
CA LEU A 224 14.28 9.51 -22.08
C LEU A 224 13.68 9.32 -23.47
N GLU A 225 12.40 8.99 -23.56
CA GLU A 225 11.71 8.89 -24.85
C GLU A 225 11.70 10.24 -25.59
N THR A 226 11.51 11.33 -24.87
CA THR A 226 11.53 12.68 -25.43
C THR A 226 12.93 13.05 -25.94
N GLU A 227 13.97 12.80 -25.14
CA GLU A 227 15.36 12.99 -25.53
C GLU A 227 15.75 12.14 -26.74
N ARG A 228 15.32 10.87 -26.75
CA ARG A 228 15.54 9.98 -27.90
C ARG A 228 14.86 10.48 -29.16
N LYS A 229 13.63 10.96 -29.08
CA LYS A 229 12.91 11.56 -30.22
C LYS A 229 13.64 12.81 -30.73
N ALA A 230 14.12 13.66 -29.83
CA ALA A 230 14.91 14.82 -30.20
C ALA A 230 16.23 14.43 -30.89
N TRP A 231 16.93 13.43 -30.35
CA TRP A 231 18.15 12.89 -30.95
C TRP A 231 17.89 12.29 -32.34
N LEU A 232 16.83 11.51 -32.50
CA LEU A 232 16.41 10.95 -33.81
C LEU A 232 16.14 12.07 -34.82
N SER A 233 15.53 13.16 -34.40
CA SER A 233 15.23 14.31 -35.30
C SER A 233 16.48 15.12 -35.69
N ASN A 234 17.44 15.24 -34.77
CA ASN A 234 18.57 16.17 -34.93
C ASN A 234 19.85 15.47 -35.39
N CYS A 235 20.03 14.21 -35.07
CA CYS A 235 21.25 13.46 -35.25
C CYS A 235 21.11 12.23 -36.15
N ALA A 236 20.02 11.47 -36.04
CA ALA A 236 19.83 10.27 -36.83
C ALA A 236 19.76 10.61 -38.33
N ASP A 237 20.28 9.72 -39.15
CA ASP A 237 20.38 9.85 -40.62
C ASP A 237 21.17 11.07 -41.14
N ARG A 238 21.80 11.85 -40.24
CA ARG A 238 22.70 12.95 -40.62
C ARG A 238 24.04 12.40 -41.07
N ARG A 239 24.55 12.94 -42.17
CA ARG A 239 25.83 12.57 -42.72
C ARG A 239 26.97 13.27 -41.96
N TYR A 240 28.09 12.57 -41.79
CA TYR A 240 29.31 13.10 -41.17
C TYR A 240 30.56 12.52 -41.83
N ARG A 241 31.72 13.13 -41.57
CA ARG A 241 33.02 12.65 -42.08
C ARG A 241 33.59 11.60 -41.14
N GLU A 242 34.03 10.49 -41.70
CA GLU A 242 34.73 9.42 -40.95
C GLU A 242 35.94 9.92 -40.17
N ASP A 243 36.69 10.89 -40.75
CA ASP A 243 37.83 11.50 -40.07
C ASP A 243 37.44 12.29 -38.81
N ASP A 244 36.29 12.93 -38.80
CA ASP A 244 35.78 13.66 -37.63
C ASP A 244 35.39 12.69 -36.52
N GLU A 245 34.75 11.59 -36.83
CA GLU A 245 34.44 10.55 -35.86
C GLU A 245 35.68 9.95 -35.26
N ASN A 246 36.67 9.61 -36.11
CA ASN A 246 37.94 9.07 -35.67
C ASN A 246 38.74 10.07 -34.79
N ALA A 247 38.63 11.35 -35.08
CA ALA A 247 39.26 12.38 -34.26
C ALA A 247 38.59 12.51 -32.89
N ILE A 248 37.25 12.47 -32.84
CA ILE A 248 36.49 12.52 -31.61
C ILE A 248 36.78 11.30 -30.73
N ARG A 249 36.79 10.09 -31.31
CA ARG A 249 37.14 8.85 -30.58
C ARG A 249 38.55 8.83 -30.01
N ARG A 250 39.49 9.54 -30.64
CA ARG A 250 40.88 9.73 -30.18
C ARG A 250 41.05 10.89 -29.19
N GLY A 251 39.96 11.57 -28.80
CA GLY A 251 40.01 12.68 -27.86
C GLY A 251 40.58 13.99 -28.43
N LYS A 252 40.56 14.14 -29.77
CA LYS A 252 41.04 15.34 -30.47
C LYS A 252 39.91 16.25 -30.91
#